data_a1a8f80bfd804ffea139a0e8e9e95b05
#
_entry.id   a1a8f80bfd804ffea139a0e8e9e95b05
#
_cell.length_a   1.000
_cell.length_b   1.000
_cell.length_c   1.000
_cell.angle_alpha   90.00
_cell.angle_beta   90.00
_cell.angle_gamma   90.00
#
_symmetry.space_group_name_H-M   'P 1'
#
loop_
_entity.id
_entity.type
_entity.pdbx_description
1 polymer ?
#
loop_
_entity_poly.entity_id
_entity_poly.type
_entity_poly.pdbx_seq_one_letter_code
_entity_poly.pdbx_strand_id
1 'polypeptide(L)'
;MDPLWQHFMEIIPAIDLLDGACVRLHQGDYDQVTRFSEEPVAQALGWQEQGATRLHLVDLDGAKRGEPTNDGAVRAITKALQVPVQLGGGVRSAERAEELLDCGLDRIILGTVAIETPQLVCALAERHPGRIIVGIDAKNGRVAPR
;
A
#
# COMPACT_ATOMS: atom_id res chain seq x y z
N MET A 1 -3.78 -13.00 -34.94
CA MET A 1 -4.79 -12.29 -34.12
C MET A 1 -4.63 -12.79 -32.70
N ASP A 2 -3.84 -12.08 -31.91
CA ASP A 2 -3.72 -12.43 -30.49
C ASP A 2 -5.04 -12.12 -29.79
N PRO A 3 -5.60 -13.09 -29.05
CA PRO A 3 -6.85 -12.83 -28.35
C PRO A 3 -6.62 -11.78 -27.28
N LEU A 4 -7.40 -10.69 -27.35
CA LEU A 4 -7.39 -9.52 -26.46
C LEU A 4 -7.67 -9.82 -24.96
N TRP A 5 -7.67 -11.09 -24.54
CA TRP A 5 -8.01 -11.53 -23.18
C TRP A 5 -6.96 -12.46 -22.55
N GLN A 6 -5.71 -12.40 -22.98
CA GLN A 6 -4.60 -12.83 -22.14
C GLN A 6 -4.30 -11.73 -21.09
N HIS A 7 -5.31 -11.39 -20.31
CA HIS A 7 -5.07 -10.67 -19.08
C HIS A 7 -4.47 -11.68 -18.10
N PHE A 8 -3.14 -11.71 -18.07
CA PHE A 8 -2.45 -12.43 -17.01
C PHE A 8 -2.93 -11.83 -15.68
N MET A 9 -3.46 -12.67 -14.82
CA MET A 9 -3.77 -12.28 -13.46
C MET A 9 -2.44 -11.94 -12.76
N GLU A 10 -2.27 -10.71 -12.32
CA GLU A 10 -1.12 -10.30 -11.53
C GLU A 10 -1.37 -10.66 -10.06
N ILE A 11 -0.49 -11.48 -9.48
CA ILE A 11 -0.49 -11.78 -8.04
C ILE A 11 0.48 -10.81 -7.37
N ILE A 12 -0.05 -9.96 -6.50
CA ILE A 12 0.72 -8.95 -5.77
C ILE A 12 0.78 -9.37 -4.30
N PRO A 13 1.92 -9.89 -3.81
CA PRO A 13 2.07 -10.18 -2.39
C PRO A 13 1.93 -8.90 -1.56
N ALA A 14 1.36 -9.03 -0.36
CA ALA A 14 1.19 -7.93 0.56
C ALA A 14 1.98 -8.14 1.86
N ILE A 15 2.54 -7.05 2.38
CA ILE A 15 3.15 -6.97 3.72
C ILE A 15 2.43 -5.89 4.51
N ASP A 16 1.82 -6.28 5.62
CA ASP A 16 1.27 -5.36 6.60
C ASP A 16 2.39 -4.94 7.56
N LEU A 17 2.57 -3.63 7.75
CA LEU A 17 3.56 -3.03 8.64
C LEU A 17 2.86 -2.42 9.87
N LEU A 18 3.32 -2.82 11.06
CA LEU A 18 2.89 -2.27 12.35
C LEU A 18 4.11 -2.14 13.26
N ASP A 19 4.36 -0.94 13.79
CA ASP A 19 5.52 -0.63 14.64
C ASP A 19 6.85 -1.13 14.01
N GLY A 20 7.02 -0.96 12.71
CA GLY A 20 8.22 -1.37 11.97
C GLY A 20 8.36 -2.85 11.67
N ALA A 21 7.44 -3.69 12.10
CA ALA A 21 7.46 -5.14 11.92
C ALA A 21 6.43 -5.62 10.88
N CYS A 22 6.66 -6.80 10.31
CA CYS A 22 5.71 -7.49 9.45
C CYS A 22 4.67 -8.23 10.29
N VAL A 23 3.41 -7.94 10.08
CA VAL A 23 2.30 -8.51 10.86
C VAL A 23 1.17 -9.01 9.97
N ARG A 24 0.20 -9.69 10.61
CA ARG A 24 -1.13 -9.96 10.07
C ARG A 24 -2.17 -9.64 11.14
N LEU A 25 -3.21 -8.92 10.75
CA LEU A 25 -4.40 -8.75 11.55
C LEU A 25 -5.39 -9.87 11.25
N HIS A 26 -5.99 -10.45 12.29
CA HIS A 26 -7.12 -11.36 12.09
C HIS A 26 -8.37 -10.54 11.74
N GLN A 27 -8.86 -10.69 10.52
CA GLN A 27 -10.04 -9.95 10.00
C GLN A 27 -9.96 -8.42 10.17
N GLY A 28 -8.75 -7.84 10.16
CA GLY A 28 -8.54 -6.40 10.35
C GLY A 28 -8.60 -5.93 11.82
N ASP A 29 -8.60 -6.86 12.77
CA ASP A 29 -8.66 -6.56 14.21
C ASP A 29 -7.26 -6.27 14.76
N TYR A 30 -7.04 -5.04 15.22
CA TYR A 30 -5.76 -4.60 15.80
C TYR A 30 -5.47 -5.21 17.19
N ASP A 31 -6.46 -5.82 17.83
CA ASP A 31 -6.28 -6.54 19.09
C ASP A 31 -5.87 -8.00 18.86
N GLN A 32 -5.91 -8.45 17.59
CA GLN A 32 -5.53 -9.80 17.18
C GLN A 32 -4.40 -9.75 16.14
N VAL A 33 -3.21 -9.37 16.59
CA VAL A 33 -2.01 -9.20 15.77
C VAL A 33 -1.13 -10.43 15.86
N THR A 34 -0.75 -11.01 14.72
CA THR A 34 0.33 -12.00 14.62
C THR A 34 1.55 -11.35 13.99
N ARG A 35 2.69 -11.32 14.69
CA ARG A 35 3.97 -10.87 14.13
C ARG A 35 4.66 -12.03 13.43
N PHE A 36 5.14 -11.80 12.20
CA PHE A 36 5.85 -12.80 11.39
C PHE A 36 7.34 -12.55 11.33
N SER A 37 7.74 -11.29 11.26
CA SER A 37 9.11 -10.91 11.04
C SER A 37 9.37 -9.51 11.57
N GLU A 38 10.52 -9.35 12.22
CA GLU A 38 11.07 -8.03 12.60
C GLU A 38 11.96 -7.45 11.48
N GLU A 39 12.09 -8.16 10.35
CA GLU A 39 12.98 -7.83 9.24
C GLU A 39 12.17 -7.58 7.94
N PRO A 40 11.50 -6.43 7.80
CA PRO A 40 10.61 -6.16 6.67
C PRO A 40 11.32 -6.21 5.31
N VAL A 41 12.56 -5.77 5.24
CA VAL A 41 13.36 -5.80 4.00
C VAL A 41 13.64 -7.23 3.58
N ALA A 42 14.03 -8.11 4.51
CA ALA A 42 14.29 -9.53 4.21
C ALA A 42 13.00 -10.22 3.73
N GLN A 43 11.87 -9.93 4.37
CA GLN A 43 10.57 -10.45 3.95
C GLN A 43 10.19 -9.99 2.53
N ALA A 44 10.44 -8.73 2.20
CA ALA A 44 10.15 -8.17 0.88
C ALA A 44 11.05 -8.78 -0.21
N LEU A 45 12.35 -8.93 0.07
CA LEU A 45 13.29 -9.61 -0.83
C LEU A 45 12.88 -11.06 -1.09
N GLY A 46 12.44 -11.77 -0.05
CA GLY A 46 11.94 -13.14 -0.19
C GLY A 46 10.74 -13.26 -1.15
N TRP A 47 9.84 -12.29 -1.18
CA TRP A 47 8.77 -12.26 -2.17
C TRP A 47 9.29 -12.01 -3.60
N GLN A 48 10.23 -11.09 -3.75
CA GLN A 48 10.86 -10.82 -5.05
C GLN A 48 11.58 -12.07 -5.58
N GLU A 49 12.34 -12.79 -4.74
CA GLU A 49 13.03 -14.03 -5.09
C GLU A 49 12.07 -15.14 -5.52
N GLN A 50 10.85 -15.16 -4.98
CA GLN A 50 9.78 -16.09 -5.37
C GLN A 50 9.06 -15.67 -6.65
N GLY A 51 9.48 -14.59 -7.31
CA GLY A 51 8.97 -14.15 -8.61
C GLY A 51 7.85 -13.12 -8.54
N ALA A 52 7.65 -12.45 -7.41
CA ALA A 52 6.73 -11.32 -7.34
C ALA A 52 7.15 -10.22 -8.33
N THR A 53 6.22 -9.73 -9.13
CA THR A 53 6.45 -8.66 -10.10
C THR A 53 6.14 -7.28 -9.54
N ARG A 54 5.51 -7.22 -8.38
CA ARG A 54 5.14 -6.03 -7.61
C ARG A 54 4.95 -6.41 -6.15
N LEU A 55 5.19 -5.48 -5.24
CA LEU A 55 4.89 -5.66 -3.82
C LEU A 55 3.86 -4.62 -3.36
N HIS A 56 2.92 -5.04 -2.53
CA HIS A 56 1.98 -4.17 -1.84
C HIS A 56 2.35 -4.03 -0.37
N LEU A 57 2.49 -2.80 0.11
CA LEU A 57 2.69 -2.49 1.53
C LEU A 57 1.42 -1.88 2.10
N VAL A 58 1.09 -2.26 3.32
CA VAL A 58 0.02 -1.63 4.10
C VAL A 58 0.62 -1.02 5.35
N ASP A 59 0.56 0.30 5.47
CA ASP A 59 0.95 1.02 6.69
C ASP A 59 -0.22 1.05 7.67
N LEU A 60 -0.21 0.10 8.61
CA LEU A 60 -1.28 -0.04 9.60
C LEU A 60 -1.27 1.09 10.65
N ASP A 61 -0.10 1.61 11.01
CA ASP A 61 0.01 2.77 11.90
C ASP A 61 -0.52 4.03 11.24
N GLY A 62 -0.14 4.26 9.98
CA GLY A 62 -0.68 5.34 9.17
C GLY A 62 -2.19 5.25 9.01
N ALA A 63 -2.72 4.06 8.76
CA ALA A 63 -4.16 3.84 8.64
C ALA A 63 -4.90 4.14 9.95
N LYS A 64 -4.38 3.67 11.08
CA LYS A 64 -5.01 3.80 12.40
C LYS A 64 -4.86 5.19 13.00
N ARG A 65 -3.64 5.75 12.97
CA ARG A 65 -3.26 6.97 13.71
C ARG A 65 -2.89 8.14 12.81
N GLY A 66 -2.61 7.89 11.52
CA GLY A 66 -2.08 8.90 10.60
C GLY A 66 -0.61 9.23 10.85
N GLU A 67 0.10 8.41 11.62
CA GLU A 67 1.49 8.62 12.00
C GLU A 67 2.43 7.88 11.04
N PRO A 68 3.55 8.49 10.60
CA PRO A 68 4.50 7.90 9.65
C PRO A 68 5.49 6.93 10.32
N THR A 69 5.03 6.12 11.26
CA THR A 69 5.87 5.22 12.08
C THR A 69 6.67 4.24 11.22
N ASN A 70 6.10 3.78 10.10
CA ASN A 70 6.72 2.77 9.23
C ASN A 70 7.55 3.37 8.08
N ASP A 71 7.74 4.67 7.99
CA ASP A 71 8.44 5.32 6.87
C ASP A 71 9.86 4.79 6.66
N GLY A 72 10.58 4.51 7.74
CA GLY A 72 11.90 3.91 7.67
C GLY A 72 11.89 2.56 6.97
N ALA A 73 10.96 1.68 7.33
CA ALA A 73 10.79 0.38 6.70
C ALA A 73 10.34 0.51 5.24
N VAL A 74 9.37 1.38 4.95
CA VAL A 74 8.89 1.63 3.58
C VAL A 74 10.02 2.09 2.66
N ARG A 75 10.82 3.08 3.08
CA ARG A 75 11.97 3.59 2.32
C ARG A 75 13.04 2.51 2.13
N ALA A 76 13.34 1.73 3.17
CA ALA A 76 14.32 0.65 3.09
C ALA A 76 13.89 -0.46 2.12
N ILE A 77 12.63 -0.87 2.15
CA ILE A 77 12.06 -1.86 1.23
C ILE A 77 12.12 -1.31 -0.20
N THR A 78 11.62 -0.09 -0.43
CA THR A 78 11.58 0.52 -1.77
C THR A 78 12.97 0.63 -2.38
N LYS A 79 13.97 0.93 -1.57
CA LYS A 79 15.37 1.02 -2.02
C LYS A 79 16.00 -0.35 -2.32
N ALA A 80 15.61 -1.38 -1.58
CA ALA A 80 16.20 -2.71 -1.69
C ALA A 80 15.64 -3.51 -2.87
N LEU A 81 14.36 -3.31 -3.22
CA LEU A 81 13.69 -4.06 -4.27
C LEU A 81 13.99 -3.52 -5.66
N GLN A 82 13.99 -4.41 -6.65
CA GLN A 82 14.04 -4.10 -8.07
C GLN A 82 12.64 -4.08 -8.71
N VAL A 83 11.67 -4.68 -8.05
CA VAL A 83 10.27 -4.65 -8.48
C VAL A 83 9.55 -3.42 -7.92
N PRO A 84 8.55 -2.88 -8.62
CA PRO A 84 7.78 -1.73 -8.15
C PRO A 84 7.03 -2.04 -6.85
N VAL A 85 6.97 -1.04 -5.98
CA VAL A 85 6.30 -1.11 -4.68
C VAL A 85 5.13 -0.14 -4.66
N GLN A 86 3.99 -0.58 -4.16
CA GLN A 86 2.82 0.26 -3.91
C GLN A 86 2.48 0.26 -2.42
N LEU A 87 1.93 1.36 -1.94
CA LEU A 87 1.60 1.55 -0.52
C LEU A 87 0.15 2.00 -0.34
N GLY A 88 -0.55 1.37 0.59
CA GLY A 88 -1.81 1.84 1.16
C GLY A 88 -1.69 2.07 2.67
N GLY A 89 -2.62 2.85 3.20
CA GLY A 89 -2.68 3.15 4.64
C GLY A 89 -2.21 4.57 4.99
N GLY A 90 -3.11 5.35 5.57
CA GLY A 90 -2.80 6.65 6.19
C GLY A 90 -2.49 7.83 5.27
N VAL A 91 -2.60 7.69 3.96
CA VAL A 91 -2.37 8.80 3.03
C VAL A 91 -3.61 9.69 2.98
N ARG A 92 -3.56 10.85 3.60
CA ARG A 92 -4.70 11.77 3.78
C ARG A 92 -4.48 13.16 3.21
N SER A 93 -3.28 13.48 2.71
CA SER A 93 -2.97 14.78 2.11
C SER A 93 -2.16 14.64 0.82
N ALA A 94 -2.11 15.71 0.02
CA ALA A 94 -1.31 15.77 -1.18
C ALA A 94 0.18 15.70 -0.87
N GLU A 95 0.61 16.44 0.16
CA GLU A 95 2.01 16.49 0.60
C GLU A 95 2.49 15.09 0.96
N ARG A 96 1.69 14.35 1.73
CA ARG A 96 2.03 12.98 2.12
C ARG A 96 2.12 12.05 0.92
N ALA A 97 1.20 12.16 -0.03
CA ALA A 97 1.23 11.39 -1.26
C ALA A 97 2.50 11.68 -2.08
N GLU A 98 2.87 12.94 -2.20
CA GLU A 98 4.07 13.37 -2.94
C GLU A 98 5.36 12.91 -2.27
N GLU A 99 5.50 13.05 -0.95
CA GLU A 99 6.64 12.53 -0.18
C GLU A 99 6.86 11.03 -0.41
N LEU A 100 5.78 10.26 -0.43
CA LEU A 100 5.83 8.82 -0.64
C LEU A 100 6.20 8.47 -2.08
N LEU A 101 5.66 9.19 -3.07
CA LEU A 101 6.03 9.01 -4.48
C LEU A 101 7.49 9.39 -4.74
N ASP A 102 7.98 10.46 -4.09
CA ASP A 102 9.36 10.94 -4.20
C ASP A 102 10.37 9.97 -3.55
N CYS A 103 9.94 9.20 -2.55
CA CYS A 103 10.81 8.17 -1.97
C CYS A 103 10.96 6.91 -2.84
N GLY A 104 10.30 6.86 -4.01
CA GLY A 104 10.43 5.81 -5.00
C GLY A 104 9.26 4.82 -5.07
N LEU A 105 8.18 5.02 -4.32
CA LEU A 105 6.98 4.21 -4.48
C LEU A 105 6.41 4.38 -5.89
N ASP A 106 5.98 3.29 -6.50
CA ASP A 106 5.40 3.30 -7.85
C ASP A 106 3.95 3.80 -7.82
N ARG A 107 3.16 3.36 -6.84
CA ARG A 107 1.74 3.72 -6.70
C ARG A 107 1.35 3.92 -5.25
N ILE A 108 0.32 4.75 -5.07
CA ILE A 108 -0.31 5.00 -3.77
C ILE A 108 -1.79 4.63 -3.84
N ILE A 109 -2.25 3.95 -2.81
CA ILE A 109 -3.65 3.57 -2.66
C ILE A 109 -4.31 4.54 -1.66
N LEU A 110 -5.32 5.27 -2.13
CA LEU A 110 -6.14 6.19 -1.36
C LEU A 110 -7.47 5.51 -0.99
N GLY A 111 -7.73 5.39 0.31
CA GLY A 111 -8.97 4.80 0.82
C GLY A 111 -9.95 5.87 1.28
N THR A 112 -10.03 6.09 2.58
CA THR A 112 -10.98 7.01 3.24
C THR A 112 -10.99 8.41 2.62
N VAL A 113 -9.82 8.96 2.30
CA VAL A 113 -9.70 10.29 1.68
C VAL A 113 -10.38 10.39 0.31
N ALA A 114 -10.50 9.28 -0.41
CA ALA A 114 -11.19 9.27 -1.71
C ALA A 114 -12.69 9.52 -1.57
N ILE A 115 -13.26 9.22 -0.42
CA ILE A 115 -14.66 9.47 -0.07
C ILE A 115 -14.82 10.87 0.51
N GLU A 116 -13.92 11.24 1.44
CA GLU A 116 -14.02 12.50 2.19
C GLU A 116 -13.61 13.72 1.34
N THR A 117 -12.61 13.55 0.47
CA THR A 117 -12.04 14.63 -0.33
C THR A 117 -11.73 14.17 -1.76
N PRO A 118 -12.72 13.84 -2.58
CA PRO A 118 -12.51 13.30 -3.94
C PRO A 118 -11.72 14.25 -4.84
N GLN A 119 -11.79 15.56 -4.60
CA GLN A 119 -11.02 16.58 -5.33
C GLN A 119 -9.51 16.38 -5.18
N LEU A 120 -9.05 15.91 -4.00
CA LEU A 120 -7.65 15.58 -3.77
C LEU A 120 -7.20 14.43 -4.68
N VAL A 121 -8.05 13.42 -4.82
CA VAL A 121 -7.76 12.27 -5.70
C VAL A 121 -7.62 12.72 -7.16
N CYS A 122 -8.56 13.55 -7.65
CA CYS A 122 -8.49 14.09 -9.00
C CYS A 122 -7.18 14.88 -9.23
N ALA A 123 -6.85 15.80 -8.33
CA ALA A 123 -5.64 16.61 -8.43
C ALA A 123 -4.35 15.77 -8.42
N LEU A 124 -4.29 14.75 -7.57
CA LEU A 124 -3.14 13.84 -7.52
C LEU A 124 -3.06 12.96 -8.79
N ALA A 125 -4.18 12.45 -9.28
CA ALA A 125 -4.22 11.62 -10.48
C ALA A 125 -3.83 12.40 -11.75
N GLU A 126 -4.18 13.67 -11.83
CA GLU A 126 -3.76 14.56 -12.92
C GLU A 126 -2.24 14.82 -12.90
N ARG A 127 -1.66 15.05 -11.70
CA ARG A 127 -0.22 15.29 -11.53
C ARG A 127 0.63 14.02 -11.66
N HIS A 128 0.08 12.88 -11.28
CA HIS A 128 0.77 11.58 -11.25
C HIS A 128 -0.02 10.51 -12.00
N PRO A 129 -0.16 10.61 -13.35
CA PRO A 129 -0.95 9.66 -14.13
C PRO A 129 -0.52 8.21 -13.93
N GLY A 130 -1.49 7.32 -13.64
CA GLY A 130 -1.26 5.90 -13.43
C GLY A 130 -0.62 5.51 -12.09
N ARG A 131 -0.36 6.48 -11.21
CA ARG A 131 0.27 6.23 -9.90
C ARG A 131 -0.69 6.31 -8.71
N ILE A 132 -1.92 6.73 -8.93
CA ILE A 132 -2.95 6.84 -7.89
C ILE A 132 -4.00 5.77 -8.10
N ILE A 133 -4.26 5.01 -7.05
CA ILE A 133 -5.27 3.95 -6.99
C ILE A 133 -6.27 4.32 -5.90
N VAL A 134 -7.55 4.08 -6.16
CA VAL A 134 -8.60 4.20 -5.13
C VAL A 134 -8.92 2.81 -4.59
N GLY A 135 -8.76 2.64 -3.28
CA GLY A 135 -9.22 1.47 -2.54
C GLY A 135 -10.62 1.72 -1.98
N ILE A 136 -11.56 0.84 -2.28
CA ILE A 136 -12.94 0.94 -1.79
C ILE A 136 -13.25 -0.25 -0.92
N ASP A 137 -13.29 -0.03 0.40
CA ASP A 137 -13.80 -1.01 1.35
C ASP A 137 -15.32 -0.95 1.41
N ALA A 138 -15.96 -2.11 1.40
CA ALA A 138 -17.42 -2.21 1.47
C ALA A 138 -17.86 -3.19 2.55
N LYS A 139 -18.95 -2.83 3.27
CA LYS A 139 -19.59 -3.69 4.26
C LYS A 139 -21.10 -3.59 4.11
N ASN A 140 -21.76 -4.74 4.06
CA ASN A 140 -23.23 -4.82 3.89
C ASN A 140 -23.76 -4.03 2.67
N GLY A 141 -23.02 -4.08 1.54
CA GLY A 141 -23.38 -3.38 0.31
C GLY A 141 -23.18 -1.86 0.32
N ARG A 142 -22.51 -1.32 1.33
CA ARG A 142 -22.20 0.11 1.46
C ARG A 142 -20.71 0.32 1.60
N VAL A 143 -20.21 1.44 1.10
CA VAL A 143 -18.82 1.87 1.30
C VAL A 143 -18.59 2.07 2.80
N ALA A 144 -17.49 1.50 3.31
CA ALA A 144 -17.12 1.52 4.71
C ALA A 144 -15.75 2.19 4.89
N PRO A 145 -15.69 3.54 5.02
CA PRO A 145 -14.43 4.23 5.35
C PRO A 145 -13.93 3.79 6.72
N ARG A 146 -12.61 3.66 6.84
CA ARG A 146 -11.94 3.30 8.10
C ARG A 146 -11.35 4.53 8.76
#